data_b488cb861302b0260da56b629975274e
#
_entry.id   b488cb861302b0260da56b629975274e
#
_cell.length_a   1.000
_cell.length_b   1.000
_cell.length_c   1.000
_cell.angle_alpha   90.00
_cell.angle_beta   90.00
_cell.angle_gamma   90.00
#
_symmetry.space_group_name_H-M   'P 1'
#
loop_
_entity.id
_entity.type
_entity.pdbx_description
1 polymer ?
#
loop_
_entity_poly.entity_id
_entity_poly.type
_entity_poly.pdbx_seq_one_letter_code
_entity_poly.pdbx_strand_id
1 'polypeptide(L)'
;MVKFLLQRPIAVLMAFTACFIVGLVTYFSLPVSLLPDIAIPQITIQVTGENSSARELENTVVTPVRRQLLQVAGLREIKSETRDGAGVIRLEFDFGVNTDLAFIEVNEKIDAAMNSLPKEVTRPKAIKASATDIPVLYVNMTLKNDGAYQETDEQQFLELCELAENVVKRRIEQLPEVAMADITGVPGRLLQIVPDKDKLAMTGISVEDIENTLSANNVEPGSMLVRDGYYEYNIRIATLLRTPEDVKNIYIRKGERIMQLKELCKVDIVSQKEMGRSVAGGKRAVTLAIIKQSDENMDVMKEKLKETTDYFASLYPDIEFSVSRNQTELLDYTISNLQQNLSLGFLFIFIVAVLFLGDVRSPLIIGISMVTSIVITFFFFYFCHVSLNVISLSGLILAVGMMIDSAIIVTENISQYRERGYSLKRSCAVGTTEMITPMLSSSLTTIAVFVPLIFMSGIAGAIFMDQAFSITVGLMISYITGIMLLPVLYLLFYKVGIRSKGFLSRRFDNLLKNEWLESFYDKGIDWVFSHKKLCVTGTLATLPPVSYTHLTLPTIA
;
A
#
# COMPACT_ATOMS: atom_id res chain seq x y z
N MET A 1 40.67 18.56 -2.77
CA MET A 1 39.62 17.75 -3.43
C MET A 1 39.15 18.41 -4.73
N VAL A 2 38.58 19.61 -4.71
CA VAL A 2 37.99 20.28 -5.92
C VAL A 2 39.02 20.49 -7.04
N LYS A 3 40.26 20.92 -6.73
CA LYS A 3 41.33 21.08 -7.73
C LYS A 3 41.62 19.77 -8.48
N PHE A 4 41.61 18.63 -7.83
CA PHE A 4 41.81 17.31 -8.44
C PHE A 4 40.66 16.95 -9.42
N LEU A 5 39.40 17.22 -9.02
CA LEU A 5 38.22 16.98 -9.86
C LEU A 5 38.24 17.84 -11.13
N LEU A 6 38.65 19.11 -11.02
CA LEU A 6 38.77 20.05 -12.15
C LEU A 6 39.95 19.73 -13.10
N GLN A 7 40.90 18.90 -12.66
CA GLN A 7 41.98 18.40 -13.53
C GLN A 7 41.51 17.21 -14.39
N ARG A 8 40.47 16.48 -13.94
CA ARG A 8 39.94 15.30 -14.62
C ARG A 8 38.42 15.42 -14.88
N PRO A 9 37.98 16.45 -15.61
CA PRO A 9 36.54 16.73 -15.77
C PRO A 9 35.79 15.59 -16.45
N ILE A 10 36.40 14.90 -17.42
CA ILE A 10 35.79 13.79 -18.14
C ILE A 10 35.54 12.61 -17.20
N ALA A 11 36.48 12.31 -16.29
CA ALA A 11 36.31 11.20 -15.34
C ALA A 11 35.15 11.47 -14.36
N VAL A 12 35.00 12.72 -13.91
CA VAL A 12 33.87 13.12 -13.04
C VAL A 12 32.55 12.98 -13.77
N LEU A 13 32.47 13.48 -15.01
CA LEU A 13 31.25 13.35 -15.81
C LEU A 13 30.88 11.89 -16.07
N MET A 14 31.86 11.04 -16.43
CA MET A 14 31.62 9.61 -16.66
C MET A 14 31.10 8.93 -15.39
N ALA A 15 31.66 9.26 -14.22
CA ALA A 15 31.21 8.70 -12.95
C ALA A 15 29.76 9.10 -12.65
N PHE A 16 29.43 10.39 -12.78
CA PHE A 16 28.05 10.86 -12.53
C PHE A 16 27.07 10.37 -13.61
N THR A 17 27.49 10.24 -14.87
CA THR A 17 26.67 9.64 -15.93
C THR A 17 26.39 8.16 -15.63
N ALA A 18 27.38 7.41 -15.16
CA ALA A 18 27.19 6.02 -14.72
C ALA A 18 26.18 5.92 -13.56
N CYS A 19 26.35 6.75 -12.52
CA CYS A 19 25.39 6.82 -11.41
C CYS A 19 23.98 7.23 -11.90
N PHE A 20 23.89 8.15 -12.84
CA PHE A 20 22.63 8.58 -13.43
C PHE A 20 21.93 7.44 -14.18
N ILE A 21 22.68 6.67 -15.00
CA ILE A 21 22.13 5.51 -15.73
C ILE A 21 21.62 4.47 -14.72
N VAL A 22 22.41 4.17 -13.68
CA VAL A 22 21.99 3.22 -12.64
C VAL A 22 20.73 3.73 -11.94
N GLY A 23 20.69 5.00 -11.55
CA GLY A 23 19.50 5.61 -10.94
C GLY A 23 18.27 5.58 -11.84
N LEU A 24 18.45 5.75 -13.16
CA LEU A 24 17.36 5.65 -14.14
C LEU A 24 16.85 4.21 -14.27
N VAL A 25 17.73 3.23 -14.30
CA VAL A 25 17.33 1.81 -14.34
C VAL A 25 16.58 1.43 -13.07
N THR A 26 17.08 1.84 -11.91
CA THR A 26 16.41 1.56 -10.62
C THR A 26 15.06 2.24 -10.51
N TYR A 27 14.87 3.43 -11.08
CA TYR A 27 13.56 4.10 -11.12
C TYR A 27 12.47 3.22 -11.74
N PHE A 28 12.76 2.54 -12.86
CA PHE A 28 11.80 1.64 -13.52
C PHE A 28 11.60 0.30 -12.77
N SER A 29 12.49 -0.01 -11.84
CA SER A 29 12.42 -1.24 -11.03
C SER A 29 11.81 -1.01 -9.65
N LEU A 30 11.56 0.24 -9.25
CA LEU A 30 10.98 0.56 -7.96
C LEU A 30 9.49 0.16 -7.90
N PRO A 31 9.05 -0.50 -6.83
CA PRO A 31 7.63 -0.76 -6.62
C PRO A 31 6.87 0.55 -6.41
N VAL A 32 5.74 0.66 -7.09
CA VAL A 32 4.83 1.82 -6.99
C VAL A 32 3.64 1.43 -6.15
N SER A 33 3.34 2.22 -5.12
CA SER A 33 2.22 2.00 -4.19
C SER A 33 1.57 3.32 -3.79
N LEU A 34 0.34 3.29 -3.29
CA LEU A 34 -0.34 4.49 -2.80
C LEU A 34 0.25 4.95 -1.46
N LEU A 35 0.45 4.00 -0.56
CA LEU A 35 0.98 4.22 0.79
C LEU A 35 2.27 3.41 0.98
N PRO A 36 3.15 3.82 1.91
CA PRO A 36 4.28 2.99 2.31
C PRO A 36 3.82 1.65 2.90
N ASP A 37 4.70 0.68 2.91
CA ASP A 37 4.42 -0.61 3.57
C ASP A 37 4.45 -0.40 5.09
N ILE A 38 3.27 -0.38 5.69
CA ILE A 38 3.12 -0.18 7.13
C ILE A 38 2.72 -1.51 7.74
N ALA A 39 3.65 -2.16 8.42
CA ALA A 39 3.33 -3.31 9.24
C ALA A 39 2.48 -2.83 10.44
N ILE A 40 1.18 -3.12 10.39
CA ILE A 40 0.30 -2.90 11.54
C ILE A 40 0.58 -4.03 12.53
N PRO A 41 1.04 -3.74 13.75
CA PRO A 41 1.34 -4.78 14.72
C PRO A 41 0.05 -5.33 15.35
N GLN A 42 -0.82 -5.89 14.50
CA GLN A 42 -2.12 -6.42 14.87
C GLN A 42 -2.36 -7.78 14.22
N ILE A 43 -2.82 -8.74 15.01
CA ILE A 43 -3.30 -10.04 14.52
C ILE A 43 -4.74 -10.20 14.94
N THR A 44 -5.60 -10.55 13.99
CA THR A 44 -7.02 -10.79 14.22
C THR A 44 -7.31 -12.28 14.14
N ILE A 45 -8.01 -12.84 15.13
CA ILE A 45 -8.41 -14.23 15.17
C ILE A 45 -9.92 -14.29 15.00
N GLN A 46 -10.37 -15.00 13.99
CA GLN A 46 -11.78 -15.27 13.72
C GLN A 46 -12.16 -16.63 14.31
N VAL A 47 -13.26 -16.64 15.04
CA VAL A 47 -13.87 -17.83 15.64
C VAL A 47 -15.26 -17.97 15.05
N THR A 48 -15.60 -19.16 14.54
CA THR A 48 -16.94 -19.50 14.05
C THR A 48 -17.53 -20.59 14.95
N GLY A 49 -18.78 -20.41 15.36
CA GLY A 49 -19.52 -21.38 16.15
C GLY A 49 -20.95 -21.46 15.61
N GLU A 50 -21.18 -22.34 14.64
CA GLU A 50 -22.52 -22.51 14.06
C GLU A 50 -23.54 -22.86 15.15
N ASN A 51 -24.67 -22.14 15.14
CA ASN A 51 -25.78 -22.29 16.08
C ASN A 51 -25.49 -22.02 17.58
N SER A 52 -24.36 -21.44 17.92
CA SER A 52 -24.03 -21.06 19.30
C SER A 52 -24.47 -19.63 19.62
N SER A 53 -25.06 -19.41 20.77
CA SER A 53 -25.33 -18.05 21.27
C SER A 53 -24.01 -17.33 21.60
N ALA A 54 -24.00 -15.98 21.56
CA ALA A 54 -22.83 -15.16 21.88
C ALA A 54 -22.22 -15.53 23.25
N ARG A 55 -23.05 -15.74 24.26
CA ARG A 55 -22.61 -16.11 25.63
C ARG A 55 -21.96 -17.49 25.68
N GLU A 56 -22.51 -18.43 24.96
CA GLU A 56 -22.00 -19.80 24.88
C GLU A 56 -20.66 -19.82 24.16
N LEU A 57 -20.59 -19.18 22.99
CA LEU A 57 -19.37 -19.06 22.20
C LEU A 57 -18.25 -18.34 22.97
N GLU A 58 -18.58 -17.28 23.71
CA GLU A 58 -17.61 -16.58 24.58
C GLU A 58 -17.04 -17.52 25.67
N ASN A 59 -17.88 -18.28 26.34
CA ASN A 59 -17.43 -19.11 27.44
C ASN A 59 -16.72 -20.39 26.99
N THR A 60 -17.19 -21.02 25.90
CA THR A 60 -16.69 -22.33 25.46
C THR A 60 -15.52 -22.22 24.52
N VAL A 61 -15.38 -21.12 23.77
CA VAL A 61 -14.35 -20.97 22.73
C VAL A 61 -13.48 -19.74 22.93
N VAL A 62 -14.08 -18.53 22.96
CA VAL A 62 -13.33 -17.28 22.96
C VAL A 62 -12.49 -17.13 24.23
N THR A 63 -13.05 -17.43 25.39
CA THR A 63 -12.33 -17.32 26.68
C THR A 63 -11.16 -18.31 26.80
N PRO A 64 -11.29 -19.60 26.48
CA PRO A 64 -10.14 -20.54 26.47
C PRO A 64 -9.04 -20.10 25.51
N VAL A 65 -9.40 -19.71 24.28
CA VAL A 65 -8.43 -19.23 23.28
C VAL A 65 -7.72 -17.97 23.78
N ARG A 66 -8.46 -16.99 24.28
CA ARG A 66 -7.91 -15.73 24.82
C ARG A 66 -6.91 -15.99 25.97
N ARG A 67 -7.17 -16.96 26.85
CA ARG A 67 -6.25 -17.31 27.94
C ARG A 67 -4.91 -17.81 27.43
N GLN A 68 -4.89 -18.59 26.38
CA GLN A 68 -3.64 -19.05 25.76
C GLN A 68 -2.91 -17.91 25.07
N LEU A 69 -3.65 -17.03 24.39
CA LEU A 69 -3.11 -15.89 23.65
C LEU A 69 -2.48 -14.81 24.56
N LEU A 70 -2.89 -14.70 25.82
CA LEU A 70 -2.27 -13.80 26.80
C LEU A 70 -0.79 -14.13 27.08
N GLN A 71 -0.31 -15.30 26.67
CA GLN A 71 1.07 -15.74 26.86
C GLN A 71 1.99 -15.35 25.69
N VAL A 72 1.44 -14.75 24.61
CA VAL A 72 2.21 -14.35 23.43
C VAL A 72 3.12 -13.17 23.77
N ALA A 73 4.38 -13.25 23.34
CA ALA A 73 5.37 -12.23 23.64
C ALA A 73 5.08 -10.91 22.92
N GLY A 74 5.33 -9.77 23.60
CA GLY A 74 5.14 -8.43 23.02
C GLY A 74 3.68 -8.01 22.85
N LEU A 75 2.73 -8.75 23.42
CA LEU A 75 1.30 -8.40 23.41
C LEU A 75 1.06 -7.16 24.28
N ARG A 76 0.52 -6.11 23.68
CA ARG A 76 0.15 -4.86 24.35
C ARG A 76 -1.29 -4.87 24.85
N GLU A 77 -2.21 -5.27 23.98
CA GLU A 77 -3.64 -5.27 24.28
C GLU A 77 -4.34 -6.42 23.57
N ILE A 78 -5.38 -6.96 24.22
CA ILE A 78 -6.25 -7.98 23.63
C ILE A 78 -7.71 -7.52 23.76
N LYS A 79 -8.41 -7.47 22.64
CA LYS A 79 -9.83 -7.15 22.56
C LYS A 79 -10.59 -8.32 21.95
N SER A 80 -11.73 -8.68 22.50
CA SER A 80 -12.62 -9.68 21.92
C SER A 80 -14.03 -9.15 21.79
N GLU A 81 -14.67 -9.48 20.68
CA GLU A 81 -16.07 -9.20 20.40
C GLU A 81 -16.74 -10.51 19.96
N THR A 82 -17.80 -10.88 20.66
CA THR A 82 -18.52 -12.13 20.40
C THR A 82 -19.98 -11.84 20.07
N ARG A 83 -20.46 -12.42 18.97
CA ARG A 83 -21.84 -12.36 18.50
C ARG A 83 -22.38 -13.78 18.34
N ASP A 84 -23.68 -13.90 18.10
CA ASP A 84 -24.28 -15.21 17.81
C ASP A 84 -23.62 -15.80 16.55
N GLY A 85 -23.04 -16.97 16.71
CA GLY A 85 -22.36 -17.70 15.65
C GLY A 85 -20.94 -17.25 15.28
N ALA A 86 -20.44 -16.11 15.78
CA ALA A 86 -19.12 -15.60 15.41
C ALA A 86 -18.42 -14.85 16.55
N GLY A 87 -17.11 -15.00 16.65
CA GLY A 87 -16.25 -14.24 17.56
C GLY A 87 -15.02 -13.70 16.87
N VAL A 88 -14.56 -12.53 17.30
CA VAL A 88 -13.33 -11.91 16.80
C VAL A 88 -12.45 -11.54 17.99
N ILE A 89 -11.20 -11.98 17.97
CA ILE A 89 -10.18 -11.60 18.96
C ILE A 89 -9.11 -10.80 18.24
N ARG A 90 -8.85 -9.56 18.68
CA ARG A 90 -7.80 -8.69 18.16
C ARG A 90 -6.66 -8.61 19.15
N LEU A 91 -5.47 -8.90 18.67
CA LEU A 91 -4.21 -8.80 19.40
C LEU A 91 -3.47 -7.58 18.88
N GLU A 92 -3.17 -6.63 19.74
CA GLU A 92 -2.34 -5.48 19.43
C GLU A 92 -0.97 -5.67 20.11
N PHE A 93 0.09 -5.57 19.32
CA PHE A 93 1.47 -5.74 19.77
C PHE A 93 2.17 -4.39 19.90
N ASP A 94 3.28 -4.37 20.62
CA ASP A 94 4.14 -3.19 20.67
C ASP A 94 4.81 -2.95 19.31
N PHE A 95 5.05 -1.67 18.98
CA PHE A 95 5.75 -1.32 17.75
C PHE A 95 7.19 -1.86 17.80
N GLY A 96 7.64 -2.44 16.68
CA GLY A 96 8.95 -3.07 16.56
C GLY A 96 8.95 -4.59 16.84
N VAL A 97 7.84 -5.16 17.29
CA VAL A 97 7.66 -6.61 17.35
C VAL A 97 7.58 -7.17 15.92
N ASN A 98 8.35 -8.23 15.68
CA ASN A 98 8.27 -8.95 14.41
C ASN A 98 6.91 -9.67 14.32
N THR A 99 6.01 -9.13 13.50
CA THR A 99 4.64 -9.62 13.35
C THR A 99 4.57 -11.02 12.74
N ASP A 100 5.58 -11.47 11.99
CA ASP A 100 5.63 -12.82 11.43
C ASP A 100 5.93 -13.85 12.50
N LEU A 101 6.88 -13.57 13.38
CA LEU A 101 7.17 -14.42 14.53
C LEU A 101 5.98 -14.45 15.50
N ALA A 102 5.37 -13.30 15.77
CA ALA A 102 4.17 -13.22 16.60
C ALA A 102 3.00 -14.03 15.99
N PHE A 103 2.84 -13.99 14.66
CA PHE A 103 1.81 -14.76 13.96
C PHE A 103 2.03 -16.29 14.10
N ILE A 104 3.27 -16.75 14.01
CA ILE A 104 3.62 -18.16 14.23
C ILE A 104 3.28 -18.57 15.68
N GLU A 105 3.70 -17.76 16.67
CA GLU A 105 3.42 -18.00 18.08
C GLU A 105 1.90 -18.00 18.37
N VAL A 106 1.14 -17.07 17.79
CA VAL A 106 -0.33 -17.03 17.88
C VAL A 106 -0.96 -18.32 17.36
N ASN A 107 -0.52 -18.82 16.20
CA ASN A 107 -1.02 -20.07 15.65
C ASN A 107 -0.69 -21.27 16.55
N GLU A 108 0.52 -21.31 17.14
CA GLU A 108 0.91 -22.34 18.11
C GLU A 108 0.00 -22.30 19.35
N LYS A 109 -0.30 -21.10 19.89
CA LYS A 109 -1.22 -20.95 21.03
C LYS A 109 -2.67 -21.32 20.67
N ILE A 110 -3.12 -21.06 19.46
CA ILE A 110 -4.43 -21.52 18.96
C ILE A 110 -4.47 -23.04 18.93
N ASP A 111 -3.42 -23.69 18.40
CA ASP A 111 -3.36 -25.15 18.34
C ASP A 111 -3.30 -25.78 19.75
N ALA A 112 -2.61 -25.16 20.68
CA ALA A 112 -2.63 -25.57 22.09
C ALA A 112 -4.03 -25.43 22.71
N ALA A 113 -4.77 -24.35 22.37
CA ALA A 113 -6.14 -24.13 22.84
C ALA A 113 -7.12 -25.17 22.31
N MET A 114 -6.93 -25.68 21.08
CA MET A 114 -7.80 -26.69 20.45
C MET A 114 -8.01 -27.94 21.32
N ASN A 115 -7.00 -28.32 22.11
CA ASN A 115 -7.12 -29.47 23.01
C ASN A 115 -8.16 -29.29 24.14
N SER A 116 -8.54 -28.02 24.42
CA SER A 116 -9.52 -27.66 25.46
C SER A 116 -10.87 -27.25 24.91
N LEU A 117 -11.01 -27.18 23.56
CA LEU A 117 -12.26 -26.80 22.89
C LEU A 117 -13.14 -28.01 22.59
N PRO A 118 -14.48 -27.82 22.46
CA PRO A 118 -15.37 -28.88 21.98
C PRO A 118 -14.97 -29.34 20.57
N LYS A 119 -15.11 -30.64 20.31
CA LYS A 119 -14.69 -31.25 19.03
C LYS A 119 -15.44 -30.73 17.79
N GLU A 120 -16.59 -30.13 18.01
CA GLU A 120 -17.47 -29.58 16.96
C GLU A 120 -17.04 -28.17 16.50
N VAL A 121 -16.12 -27.52 17.25
CA VAL A 121 -15.66 -26.18 16.95
C VAL A 121 -14.59 -26.22 15.86
N THR A 122 -14.81 -25.44 14.80
CA THR A 122 -13.79 -25.24 13.77
C THR A 122 -12.59 -24.48 14.33
N ARG A 123 -11.39 -24.86 13.88
CA ARG A 123 -10.15 -24.20 14.32
C ARG A 123 -10.21 -22.70 14.09
N PRO A 124 -9.99 -21.85 15.11
CA PRO A 124 -9.91 -20.40 14.94
C PRO A 124 -8.86 -20.00 13.90
N LYS A 125 -9.20 -19.06 13.02
CA LYS A 125 -8.33 -18.61 11.94
C LYS A 125 -7.64 -17.32 12.33
N ALA A 126 -6.32 -17.34 12.45
CA ALA A 126 -5.52 -16.14 12.62
C ALA A 126 -5.31 -15.44 11.27
N ILE A 127 -5.42 -14.11 11.28
CA ILE A 127 -5.22 -13.22 10.13
C ILE A 127 -4.30 -12.09 10.59
N LYS A 128 -3.17 -11.92 9.91
CA LYS A 128 -2.27 -10.80 10.12
C LYS A 128 -2.80 -9.60 9.32
N ALA A 129 -2.98 -8.45 9.97
CA ALA A 129 -3.36 -7.23 9.29
C ALA A 129 -2.12 -6.47 8.80
N SER A 130 -2.12 -6.07 7.54
CA SER A 130 -1.17 -5.11 6.97
C SER A 130 -1.92 -3.91 6.39
N ALA A 131 -1.31 -2.75 6.33
CA ALA A 131 -1.88 -1.62 5.61
C ALA A 131 -1.92 -1.87 4.10
N THR A 132 -1.10 -2.79 3.60
CA THR A 132 -1.11 -3.26 2.22
C THR A 132 -2.24 -4.24 1.92
N ASP A 133 -2.91 -4.80 2.95
CA ASP A 133 -4.06 -5.70 2.79
C ASP A 133 -5.36 -4.95 2.45
N ILE A 134 -5.29 -3.63 2.25
CA ILE A 134 -6.41 -2.87 1.72
C ILE A 134 -6.61 -3.25 0.25
N PRO A 135 -7.80 -3.72 -0.14
CA PRO A 135 -8.07 -4.08 -1.51
C PRO A 135 -7.78 -2.92 -2.47
N VAL A 136 -6.97 -3.18 -3.47
CA VAL A 136 -6.57 -2.18 -4.47
C VAL A 136 -7.71 -1.86 -5.41
N LEU A 137 -8.51 -2.86 -5.74
CA LEU A 137 -9.71 -2.73 -6.55
C LEU A 137 -10.69 -3.87 -6.25
N TYR A 138 -11.93 -3.67 -6.66
CA TYR A 138 -12.98 -4.67 -6.57
C TYR A 138 -13.43 -5.04 -7.97
N VAL A 139 -13.39 -6.33 -8.30
CA VAL A 139 -13.95 -6.89 -9.53
C VAL A 139 -15.34 -7.42 -9.20
N ASN A 140 -16.36 -6.83 -9.80
CA ASN A 140 -17.74 -7.26 -9.63
C ASN A 140 -18.16 -8.09 -10.83
N MET A 141 -18.85 -9.19 -10.56
CA MET A 141 -19.44 -10.09 -11.53
C MET A 141 -20.96 -10.04 -11.39
N THR A 142 -21.66 -9.70 -12.46
CA THR A 142 -23.14 -9.62 -12.51
C THR A 142 -23.67 -10.35 -13.74
N LEU A 143 -24.91 -10.83 -13.69
CA LEU A 143 -25.58 -11.38 -14.86
C LEU A 143 -26.12 -10.26 -15.76
N LYS A 144 -25.92 -10.37 -17.09
CA LYS A 144 -26.34 -9.33 -18.05
C LYS A 144 -27.84 -9.16 -18.15
N ASN A 145 -28.59 -10.26 -18.06
CA ASN A 145 -30.03 -10.30 -18.30
C ASN A 145 -30.88 -9.92 -17.08
N ASP A 146 -30.27 -9.44 -16.01
CA ASP A 146 -30.96 -8.99 -14.83
C ASP A 146 -31.62 -7.62 -15.08
N GLY A 147 -32.91 -7.63 -15.41
CA GLY A 147 -33.77 -6.45 -15.27
C GLY A 147 -33.85 -6.12 -13.77
N ALA A 148 -33.75 -4.83 -13.43
CA ALA A 148 -33.75 -4.35 -12.07
C ALA A 148 -34.67 -5.12 -11.12
N TYR A 149 -34.12 -5.83 -10.13
CA TYR A 149 -34.84 -6.48 -9.02
C TYR A 149 -35.95 -7.51 -9.35
N GLN A 150 -35.99 -8.12 -10.53
CA GLN A 150 -36.72 -9.35 -10.67
C GLN A 150 -35.90 -10.49 -10.08
N GLU A 151 -36.56 -11.41 -9.36
CA GLU A 151 -35.92 -12.62 -8.80
C GLU A 151 -35.17 -13.31 -9.94
N THR A 152 -33.87 -13.00 -10.03
CA THR A 152 -32.94 -13.74 -10.88
C THR A 152 -33.12 -15.18 -10.51
N ASP A 153 -33.18 -16.04 -11.46
CA ASP A 153 -33.25 -17.47 -11.20
C ASP A 153 -32.11 -17.79 -10.22
N GLU A 154 -32.47 -18.07 -8.98
CA GLU A 154 -31.54 -18.25 -7.88
C GLU A 154 -30.46 -19.28 -8.23
N GLN A 155 -30.83 -20.21 -9.09
CA GLN A 155 -29.93 -21.22 -9.60
C GLN A 155 -28.84 -20.62 -10.51
N GLN A 156 -29.16 -19.70 -11.41
CA GLN A 156 -28.16 -19.03 -12.26
C GLN A 156 -27.20 -18.18 -11.43
N PHE A 157 -27.68 -17.55 -10.36
CA PHE A 157 -26.82 -16.80 -9.45
C PHE A 157 -25.90 -17.74 -8.65
N LEU A 158 -26.36 -18.88 -8.21
CA LEU A 158 -25.53 -19.89 -7.54
C LEU A 158 -24.46 -20.45 -8.48
N GLU A 159 -24.77 -20.63 -9.77
CA GLU A 159 -23.80 -21.02 -10.81
C GLU A 159 -22.74 -19.92 -11.01
N LEU A 160 -23.15 -18.64 -11.03
CA LEU A 160 -22.23 -17.50 -11.04
C LEU A 160 -21.31 -17.49 -9.82
N CYS A 161 -21.84 -17.77 -8.63
CA CYS A 161 -21.06 -17.87 -7.39
C CYS A 161 -20.02 -18.99 -7.46
N GLU A 162 -20.38 -20.15 -7.98
CA GLU A 162 -19.47 -21.28 -8.16
C GLU A 162 -18.36 -20.98 -9.16
N LEU A 163 -18.68 -20.35 -10.28
CA LEU A 163 -17.72 -19.89 -11.26
C LEU A 163 -16.76 -18.87 -10.64
N ALA A 164 -17.29 -17.90 -9.89
CA ALA A 164 -16.49 -16.87 -9.24
C ALA A 164 -15.48 -17.46 -8.24
N GLU A 165 -15.92 -18.41 -7.41
CA GLU A 165 -15.10 -19.00 -6.35
C GLU A 165 -14.09 -20.03 -6.90
N ASN A 166 -14.52 -20.91 -7.79
CA ASN A 166 -13.71 -22.04 -8.22
C ASN A 166 -12.84 -21.76 -9.44
N VAL A 167 -13.21 -20.79 -10.27
CA VAL A 167 -12.50 -20.49 -11.53
C VAL A 167 -11.87 -19.10 -11.49
N VAL A 168 -12.69 -18.05 -11.37
CA VAL A 168 -12.22 -16.67 -11.54
C VAL A 168 -11.28 -16.27 -10.41
N LYS A 169 -11.70 -16.50 -9.15
CA LYS A 169 -10.88 -16.23 -7.97
C LYS A 169 -9.53 -16.95 -8.05
N ARG A 170 -9.55 -18.25 -8.30
CA ARG A 170 -8.31 -19.07 -8.36
C ARG A 170 -7.39 -18.62 -9.47
N ARG A 171 -7.94 -18.20 -10.61
CA ARG A 171 -7.12 -17.69 -11.72
C ARG A 171 -6.48 -16.35 -11.38
N ILE A 172 -7.21 -15.46 -10.72
CA ILE A 172 -6.68 -14.17 -10.26
C ILE A 172 -5.60 -14.38 -9.18
N GLU A 173 -5.80 -15.30 -8.24
CA GLU A 173 -4.80 -15.64 -7.21
C GLU A 173 -3.53 -16.31 -7.77
N GLN A 174 -3.54 -16.80 -9.00
CA GLN A 174 -2.35 -17.33 -9.68
C GLN A 174 -1.46 -16.24 -10.28
N LEU A 175 -1.93 -14.99 -10.34
CA LEU A 175 -1.11 -13.87 -10.80
C LEU A 175 -0.06 -13.54 -9.73
N PRO A 176 1.23 -13.44 -10.09
CA PRO A 176 2.29 -13.14 -9.12
C PRO A 176 2.09 -11.82 -8.38
N GLU A 177 1.43 -10.87 -9.04
CA GLU A 177 1.17 -9.52 -8.53
C GLU A 177 0.03 -9.48 -7.50
N VAL A 178 -0.75 -10.57 -7.38
CA VAL A 178 -1.91 -10.67 -6.47
C VAL A 178 -1.54 -11.51 -5.25
N ALA A 179 -1.66 -10.93 -4.06
CA ALA A 179 -1.45 -11.65 -2.80
C ALA A 179 -2.65 -12.53 -2.45
N MET A 180 -3.87 -11.98 -2.64
CA MET A 180 -5.12 -12.66 -2.30
C MET A 180 -6.28 -12.00 -3.07
N ALA A 181 -7.29 -12.79 -3.39
CA ALA A 181 -8.59 -12.31 -3.85
C ALA A 181 -9.65 -12.76 -2.84
N ASP A 182 -10.21 -11.82 -2.08
CA ASP A 182 -11.30 -12.12 -1.14
C ASP A 182 -12.65 -12.00 -1.83
N ILE A 183 -13.54 -12.97 -1.60
CA ILE A 183 -14.83 -13.04 -2.27
C ILE A 183 -15.97 -12.67 -1.33
N THR A 184 -16.87 -11.82 -1.79
CA THR A 184 -18.06 -11.41 -1.04
C THR A 184 -19.30 -11.47 -1.92
N GLY A 185 -20.49 -11.58 -1.27
CA GLY A 185 -21.76 -11.69 -1.98
C GLY A 185 -22.10 -13.12 -2.43
N VAL A 186 -21.33 -14.11 -2.00
CA VAL A 186 -21.61 -15.53 -2.25
C VAL A 186 -22.40 -16.09 -1.07
N PRO A 187 -23.67 -16.46 -1.25
CA PRO A 187 -24.43 -17.18 -0.23
C PRO A 187 -23.88 -18.60 -0.09
N GLY A 188 -23.87 -19.12 1.13
CA GLY A 188 -23.59 -20.52 1.38
C GLY A 188 -24.60 -21.41 0.66
N ARG A 189 -24.19 -22.59 0.23
CA ARG A 189 -25.09 -23.61 -0.32
C ARG A 189 -25.64 -24.47 0.81
N LEU A 190 -26.92 -24.73 0.78
CA LEU A 190 -27.62 -25.59 1.72
C LEU A 190 -28.34 -26.68 0.94
N LEU A 191 -28.09 -27.93 1.26
CA LEU A 191 -28.92 -29.04 0.82
C LEU A 191 -30.14 -29.10 1.73
N GLN A 192 -31.28 -28.63 1.21
CA GLN A 192 -32.52 -28.62 1.95
C GLN A 192 -33.33 -29.90 1.67
N ILE A 193 -33.68 -30.58 2.74
CA ILE A 193 -34.52 -31.78 2.72
C ILE A 193 -35.83 -31.42 3.39
N VAL A 194 -36.90 -31.31 2.60
CA VAL A 194 -38.23 -30.95 3.08
C VAL A 194 -39.11 -32.18 3.07
N PRO A 195 -39.44 -32.75 4.24
CA PRO A 195 -40.31 -33.93 4.32
C PRO A 195 -41.78 -33.57 4.03
N ASP A 196 -42.45 -34.43 3.31
CA ASP A 196 -43.87 -34.37 3.06
C ASP A 196 -44.64 -34.93 4.27
N LYS A 197 -45.37 -34.07 4.99
CA LYS A 197 -46.05 -34.40 6.24
C LYS A 197 -47.12 -35.52 6.05
N ASP A 198 -47.82 -35.54 4.93
CA ASP A 198 -48.88 -36.49 4.65
C ASP A 198 -48.27 -37.87 4.36
N LYS A 199 -47.20 -37.92 3.59
CA LYS A 199 -46.47 -39.17 3.32
C LYS A 199 -45.80 -39.72 4.55
N LEU A 200 -45.21 -38.89 5.44
CA LEU A 200 -44.66 -39.33 6.71
C LEU A 200 -45.74 -39.94 7.61
N ALA A 201 -46.91 -39.29 7.70
CA ALA A 201 -48.02 -39.81 8.49
C ALA A 201 -48.56 -41.17 7.96
N MET A 202 -48.61 -41.34 6.64
CA MET A 202 -49.08 -42.61 6.01
C MET A 202 -48.07 -43.75 6.17
N THR A 203 -46.78 -43.44 6.26
CA THR A 203 -45.69 -44.44 6.34
C THR A 203 -45.26 -44.73 7.76
N GLY A 204 -45.62 -43.89 8.73
CA GLY A 204 -45.18 -43.99 10.13
C GLY A 204 -43.70 -43.66 10.32
N ILE A 205 -43.03 -43.00 9.35
CA ILE A 205 -41.64 -42.56 9.42
C ILE A 205 -41.60 -41.21 10.10
N SER A 206 -40.74 -41.03 11.07
CA SER A 206 -40.50 -39.76 11.77
C SER A 206 -39.35 -38.97 11.12
N VAL A 207 -39.28 -37.68 11.42
CA VAL A 207 -38.12 -36.82 11.01
C VAL A 207 -36.83 -37.38 11.62
N GLU A 208 -36.88 -37.89 12.86
CA GLU A 208 -35.76 -38.51 13.54
C GLU A 208 -35.25 -39.77 12.81
N ASP A 209 -36.16 -40.59 12.24
CA ASP A 209 -35.77 -41.76 11.41
C ASP A 209 -34.97 -41.28 10.17
N ILE A 210 -35.35 -40.12 9.58
CA ILE A 210 -34.64 -39.52 8.44
C ILE A 210 -33.25 -39.03 8.87
N GLU A 211 -33.14 -38.29 9.96
CA GLU A 211 -31.87 -37.81 10.51
C GLU A 211 -30.91 -38.95 10.83
N ASN A 212 -31.41 -39.98 11.51
CA ASN A 212 -30.60 -41.15 11.83
C ASN A 212 -30.13 -41.90 10.57
N THR A 213 -30.99 -41.99 9.56
CA THR A 213 -30.64 -42.63 8.28
C THR A 213 -29.61 -41.82 7.51
N LEU A 214 -29.74 -40.51 7.46
CA LEU A 214 -28.74 -39.63 6.83
C LEU A 214 -27.39 -39.71 7.52
N SER A 215 -27.39 -39.64 8.84
CA SER A 215 -26.17 -39.76 9.67
C SER A 215 -25.48 -41.10 9.49
N ALA A 216 -26.25 -42.18 9.43
CA ALA A 216 -25.71 -43.56 9.24
C ALA A 216 -25.13 -43.79 7.82
N ASN A 217 -25.66 -43.07 6.81
CA ASN A 217 -25.20 -43.19 5.42
C ASN A 217 -24.12 -42.15 5.04
N ASN A 218 -23.81 -41.18 5.89
CA ASN A 218 -22.76 -40.18 5.65
C ASN A 218 -21.53 -40.44 6.51
N VAL A 219 -20.95 -41.64 6.34
CA VAL A 219 -19.84 -42.11 7.19
C VAL A 219 -18.70 -42.66 6.31
N GLU A 220 -17.48 -42.33 6.67
CA GLU A 220 -16.28 -42.96 6.13
C GLU A 220 -15.59 -43.78 7.23
N PRO A 221 -16.00 -45.07 7.43
CA PRO A 221 -15.52 -45.88 8.52
C PRO A 221 -14.05 -46.32 8.42
N GLY A 222 -13.36 -45.80 7.40
CA GLY A 222 -11.96 -46.11 7.15
C GLY A 222 -11.75 -47.39 6.36
N SER A 223 -10.51 -47.87 6.27
CA SER A 223 -10.17 -49.10 5.58
C SER A 223 -10.20 -50.28 6.56
N MET A 224 -10.84 -51.35 6.15
CA MET A 224 -10.87 -52.64 6.89
C MET A 224 -9.94 -53.63 6.19
N LEU A 225 -9.07 -54.26 6.95
CA LEU A 225 -8.20 -55.30 6.46
C LEU A 225 -8.93 -56.66 6.58
N VAL A 226 -9.25 -57.26 5.46
CA VAL A 226 -9.89 -58.58 5.40
C VAL A 226 -8.86 -59.60 4.91
N ARG A 227 -8.63 -60.64 5.68
CA ARG A 227 -7.70 -61.72 5.35
C ARG A 227 -8.47 -62.95 4.87
N ASP A 228 -8.14 -63.36 3.64
CA ASP A 228 -8.69 -64.57 3.07
C ASP A 228 -7.54 -65.53 2.66
N GLY A 229 -7.24 -66.46 3.52
CA GLY A 229 -6.11 -67.37 3.36
C GLY A 229 -4.76 -66.65 3.37
N TYR A 230 -4.05 -66.66 2.24
CA TYR A 230 -2.76 -65.99 2.06
C TYR A 230 -2.87 -64.54 1.54
N TYR A 231 -4.06 -64.07 1.23
CA TYR A 231 -4.30 -62.76 0.70
C TYR A 231 -4.87 -61.82 1.76
N GLU A 232 -4.36 -60.60 1.82
CA GLU A 232 -4.89 -59.50 2.61
C GLU A 232 -5.49 -58.45 1.68
N TYR A 233 -6.79 -58.20 1.84
CA TYR A 233 -7.53 -57.18 1.06
C TYR A 233 -7.77 -55.96 1.94
N ASN A 234 -7.36 -54.79 1.46
CA ASN A 234 -7.71 -53.52 2.08
C ASN A 234 -9.03 -53.03 1.48
N ILE A 235 -10.13 -53.25 2.18
CA ILE A 235 -11.46 -52.85 1.76
C ILE A 235 -11.73 -51.46 2.33
N ARG A 236 -11.86 -50.47 1.46
CA ARG A 236 -12.29 -49.13 1.83
C ARG A 236 -13.79 -48.99 1.58
N ILE A 237 -14.55 -48.76 2.64
CA ILE A 237 -15.99 -48.45 2.56
C ILE A 237 -16.10 -46.94 2.65
N ALA A 238 -16.59 -46.29 1.59
CA ALA A 238 -16.85 -44.86 1.55
C ALA A 238 -18.30 -44.62 1.12
N THR A 239 -19.12 -44.24 2.08
CA THR A 239 -20.56 -43.95 1.87
C THR A 239 -20.85 -42.46 2.04
N LEU A 240 -19.87 -41.61 1.69
CA LEU A 240 -20.06 -40.17 1.76
C LEU A 240 -21.09 -39.68 0.72
N LEU A 241 -22.07 -38.94 1.21
CA LEU A 241 -23.08 -38.29 0.39
C LEU A 241 -22.45 -37.02 -0.24
N ARG A 242 -22.26 -37.00 -1.56
CA ARG A 242 -21.57 -35.91 -2.26
C ARG A 242 -22.49 -35.11 -3.17
N THR A 243 -23.56 -35.74 -3.63
CA THR A 243 -24.51 -35.12 -4.56
C THR A 243 -25.94 -35.17 -4.02
N PRO A 244 -26.84 -34.27 -4.45
CA PRO A 244 -28.24 -34.35 -4.10
C PRO A 244 -28.88 -35.68 -4.52
N GLU A 245 -28.40 -36.26 -5.60
CA GLU A 245 -28.90 -37.55 -6.11
C GLU A 245 -28.52 -38.73 -5.16
N ASP A 246 -27.32 -38.64 -4.52
CA ASP A 246 -26.94 -39.65 -3.52
C ASP A 246 -27.92 -39.60 -2.34
N VAL A 247 -28.32 -38.42 -1.91
CA VAL A 247 -29.29 -38.23 -0.82
C VAL A 247 -30.69 -38.68 -1.23
N LYS A 248 -31.15 -38.33 -2.44
CA LYS A 248 -32.45 -38.76 -2.95
C LYS A 248 -32.61 -40.25 -3.03
N ASN A 249 -31.54 -40.97 -3.32
CA ASN A 249 -31.52 -42.43 -3.50
C ASN A 249 -31.27 -43.23 -2.22
N ILE A 250 -31.12 -42.60 -1.04
CA ILE A 250 -31.00 -43.28 0.23
C ILE A 250 -32.26 -44.08 0.51
N TYR A 251 -32.08 -45.31 0.99
CA TYR A 251 -33.15 -46.17 1.41
C TYR A 251 -33.42 -46.05 2.91
N ILE A 252 -34.66 -45.79 3.28
CA ILE A 252 -35.16 -45.79 4.65
C ILE A 252 -35.95 -47.08 4.88
N ARG A 253 -35.65 -47.81 5.91
CA ARG A 253 -36.36 -49.03 6.31
C ARG A 253 -37.16 -48.78 7.58
N LYS A 254 -38.47 -49.01 7.50
CA LYS A 254 -39.36 -49.00 8.67
C LYS A 254 -40.19 -50.32 8.71
N GLY A 255 -39.83 -51.20 9.61
CA GLY A 255 -40.38 -52.56 9.63
C GLY A 255 -40.03 -53.37 8.37
N GLU A 256 -41.05 -53.84 7.65
CA GLU A 256 -40.87 -54.58 6.38
C GLU A 256 -40.84 -53.67 5.15
N ARG A 257 -41.13 -52.37 5.30
CA ARG A 257 -41.17 -51.41 4.17
C ARG A 257 -39.81 -50.80 3.96
N ILE A 258 -39.38 -50.75 2.70
CA ILE A 258 -38.17 -50.06 2.24
C ILE A 258 -38.63 -49.01 1.21
N MET A 259 -38.25 -47.74 1.44
CA MET A 259 -38.65 -46.63 0.58
C MET A 259 -37.41 -45.75 0.32
N GLN A 260 -37.38 -45.05 -0.82
CA GLN A 260 -36.34 -44.10 -1.11
C GLN A 260 -36.68 -42.70 -0.52
N LEU A 261 -35.67 -41.95 -0.09
CA LEU A 261 -35.87 -40.65 0.52
C LEU A 261 -36.62 -39.69 -0.42
N LYS A 262 -36.39 -39.77 -1.74
CA LYS A 262 -37.10 -38.95 -2.77
C LYS A 262 -38.59 -39.16 -2.79
N GLU A 263 -39.09 -40.31 -2.29
CA GLU A 263 -40.52 -40.59 -2.23
C GLU A 263 -41.18 -39.87 -1.05
N LEU A 264 -40.40 -39.58 0.01
CA LEU A 264 -40.84 -38.98 1.27
C LEU A 264 -40.52 -37.49 1.37
N CYS A 265 -39.44 -37.04 0.74
CA CYS A 265 -38.89 -35.70 0.89
C CYS A 265 -38.58 -35.07 -0.45
N LYS A 266 -38.72 -33.74 -0.52
CA LYS A 266 -38.13 -32.94 -1.57
C LYS A 266 -36.74 -32.56 -1.20
N VAL A 267 -35.77 -32.82 -2.09
CA VAL A 267 -34.33 -32.55 -1.86
C VAL A 267 -33.86 -31.59 -2.91
N ASP A 268 -33.53 -30.38 -2.52
CA ASP A 268 -33.07 -29.32 -3.42
C ASP A 268 -31.83 -28.62 -2.83
N ILE A 269 -31.00 -28.05 -3.71
CA ILE A 269 -29.94 -27.13 -3.28
C ILE A 269 -30.57 -25.72 -3.29
N VAL A 270 -30.52 -25.08 -2.16
CA VAL A 270 -30.99 -23.70 -1.98
C VAL A 270 -29.87 -22.84 -1.42
N SER A 271 -29.98 -21.53 -1.53
CA SER A 271 -29.05 -20.63 -0.85
C SER A 271 -29.32 -20.63 0.66
N GLN A 272 -28.23 -20.63 1.42
CA GLN A 272 -28.31 -20.36 2.86
C GLN A 272 -28.80 -18.93 3.09
N LYS A 273 -29.40 -18.67 4.24
CA LYS A 273 -29.85 -17.33 4.61
C LYS A 273 -28.71 -16.31 4.45
N GLU A 274 -28.91 -15.34 3.57
CA GLU A 274 -27.90 -14.31 3.30
C GLU A 274 -27.66 -13.43 4.53
N MET A 275 -26.41 -13.30 4.93
CA MET A 275 -25.98 -12.36 5.97
C MET A 275 -25.71 -10.96 5.40
N GLY A 276 -25.49 -10.85 4.08
CA GLY A 276 -25.24 -9.61 3.36
C GLY A 276 -25.36 -9.81 1.85
N ARG A 277 -25.58 -8.71 1.13
CA ARG A 277 -25.66 -8.71 -0.35
C ARG A 277 -24.61 -7.78 -0.93
N SER A 278 -23.95 -8.21 -1.99
CA SER A 278 -23.15 -7.34 -2.85
C SER A 278 -24.00 -6.89 -4.02
N VAL A 279 -23.97 -5.57 -4.31
CA VAL A 279 -24.73 -4.97 -5.42
C VAL A 279 -23.78 -4.09 -6.22
N ALA A 280 -23.76 -4.28 -7.54
CA ALA A 280 -23.01 -3.47 -8.48
C ALA A 280 -23.92 -3.03 -9.63
N GLY A 281 -23.95 -1.72 -9.94
CA GLY A 281 -24.81 -1.19 -10.99
C GLY A 281 -26.31 -1.46 -10.78
N GLY A 282 -26.77 -1.62 -9.52
CA GLY A 282 -28.16 -1.94 -9.19
C GLY A 282 -28.53 -3.42 -9.35
N LYS A 283 -27.59 -4.27 -9.77
CA LYS A 283 -27.77 -5.72 -9.92
C LYS A 283 -27.10 -6.47 -8.77
N ARG A 284 -27.59 -7.65 -8.43
CA ARG A 284 -26.95 -8.55 -7.49
C ARG A 284 -25.59 -9.00 -8.06
N ALA A 285 -24.56 -8.92 -7.27
CA ALA A 285 -23.18 -9.13 -7.72
C ALA A 285 -22.42 -10.09 -6.81
N VAL A 286 -21.46 -10.78 -7.39
CA VAL A 286 -20.36 -11.40 -6.67
C VAL A 286 -19.16 -10.46 -6.80
N THR A 287 -18.55 -10.10 -5.69
CA THR A 287 -17.46 -9.12 -5.67
C THR A 287 -16.16 -9.78 -5.17
N LEU A 288 -15.11 -9.64 -5.95
CA LEU A 288 -13.73 -10.05 -5.62
C LEU A 288 -12.95 -8.81 -5.19
N ALA A 289 -12.52 -8.77 -3.94
CA ALA A 289 -11.64 -7.74 -3.42
C ALA A 289 -10.19 -8.17 -3.66
N ILE A 290 -9.47 -7.45 -4.50
CA ILE A 290 -8.11 -7.82 -4.93
C ILE A 290 -7.09 -7.10 -4.06
N ILE A 291 -6.22 -7.87 -3.41
CA ILE A 291 -5.12 -7.42 -2.58
C ILE A 291 -3.81 -7.65 -3.33
N LYS A 292 -3.01 -6.59 -3.46
CA LYS A 292 -1.74 -6.60 -4.18
C LYS A 292 -0.63 -7.24 -3.33
N GLN A 293 0.29 -7.96 -3.97
CA GLN A 293 1.55 -8.37 -3.35
C GLN A 293 2.42 -7.15 -3.04
N SER A 294 2.99 -7.07 -1.84
CA SER A 294 3.70 -5.86 -1.34
C SER A 294 4.80 -5.37 -2.28
N ASP A 295 5.62 -6.30 -2.80
CA ASP A 295 6.81 -5.97 -3.59
C ASP A 295 6.53 -5.79 -5.09
N GLU A 296 5.28 -6.01 -5.55
CA GLU A 296 4.94 -5.97 -6.95
C GLU A 296 4.47 -4.59 -7.42
N ASN A 297 4.56 -4.36 -8.72
CA ASN A 297 4.16 -3.10 -9.34
C ASN A 297 2.65 -3.05 -9.59
N MET A 298 2.00 -2.00 -9.12
CA MET A 298 0.55 -1.81 -9.24
C MET A 298 0.09 -1.67 -10.70
N ASP A 299 0.89 -1.04 -11.57
CA ASP A 299 0.53 -0.87 -12.99
C ASP A 299 0.55 -2.20 -13.73
N VAL A 300 1.55 -3.05 -13.44
CA VAL A 300 1.64 -4.40 -14.03
C VAL A 300 0.45 -5.25 -13.57
N MET A 301 0.11 -5.19 -12.28
CA MET A 301 -1.08 -5.88 -11.75
C MET A 301 -2.36 -5.43 -12.46
N LYS A 302 -2.55 -4.12 -12.65
CA LYS A 302 -3.72 -3.54 -13.34
C LYS A 302 -3.86 -4.09 -14.76
N GLU A 303 -2.76 -4.10 -15.52
CA GLU A 303 -2.74 -4.62 -16.89
C GLU A 303 -3.07 -6.12 -16.93
N LYS A 304 -2.46 -6.93 -16.06
CA LYS A 304 -2.71 -8.37 -15.96
C LYS A 304 -4.14 -8.71 -15.53
N LEU A 305 -4.68 -7.95 -14.58
CA LEU A 305 -6.08 -8.11 -14.15
C LEU A 305 -7.04 -7.76 -15.28
N LYS A 306 -6.76 -6.69 -16.04
CA LYS A 306 -7.56 -6.32 -17.20
C LYS A 306 -7.53 -7.41 -18.27
N GLU A 307 -6.34 -7.91 -18.64
CA GLU A 307 -6.23 -9.03 -19.57
C GLU A 307 -7.03 -10.26 -19.09
N THR A 308 -6.95 -10.57 -17.80
CA THR A 308 -7.66 -11.71 -17.21
C THR A 308 -9.18 -11.51 -17.21
N THR A 309 -9.66 -10.31 -16.86
CA THR A 309 -11.10 -9.99 -16.87
C THR A 309 -11.66 -9.95 -18.30
N ASP A 310 -10.91 -9.39 -19.26
CA ASP A 310 -11.30 -9.37 -20.68
C ASP A 310 -11.35 -10.79 -21.25
N TYR A 311 -10.41 -11.66 -20.87
CA TYR A 311 -10.45 -13.08 -21.23
C TYR A 311 -11.71 -13.77 -20.70
N PHE A 312 -12.06 -13.59 -19.43
CA PHE A 312 -13.29 -14.17 -18.87
C PHE A 312 -14.56 -13.56 -19.49
N ALA A 313 -14.58 -12.26 -19.76
CA ALA A 313 -15.72 -11.62 -20.44
C ALA A 313 -15.95 -12.18 -21.85
N SER A 314 -14.89 -12.60 -22.56
CA SER A 314 -15.01 -13.26 -23.85
C SER A 314 -15.48 -14.71 -23.74
N LEU A 315 -15.12 -15.41 -22.67
CA LEU A 315 -15.47 -16.82 -22.45
C LEU A 315 -16.90 -16.97 -21.90
N TYR A 316 -17.34 -16.02 -21.09
CA TYR A 316 -18.68 -16.00 -20.46
C TYR A 316 -19.45 -14.74 -20.85
N PRO A 317 -20.06 -14.71 -22.06
CA PRO A 317 -20.73 -13.51 -22.59
C PRO A 317 -21.96 -13.08 -21.79
N ASP A 318 -22.55 -13.96 -21.00
CA ASP A 318 -23.72 -13.68 -20.15
C ASP A 318 -23.34 -13.01 -18.81
N ILE A 319 -22.06 -12.93 -18.51
CA ILE A 319 -21.53 -12.30 -17.29
C ILE A 319 -20.94 -10.94 -17.64
N GLU A 320 -21.28 -9.94 -16.86
CA GLU A 320 -20.70 -8.60 -16.94
C GLU A 320 -19.66 -8.44 -15.83
N PHE A 321 -18.44 -8.09 -16.23
CA PHE A 321 -17.35 -7.75 -15.32
C PHE A 321 -17.21 -6.25 -15.21
N SER A 322 -17.26 -5.71 -14.00
CA SER A 322 -17.06 -4.29 -13.74
C SER A 322 -16.08 -4.08 -12.59
N VAL A 323 -15.29 -3.00 -12.66
CA VAL A 323 -14.33 -2.64 -11.63
C VAL A 323 -14.88 -1.48 -10.81
N SER A 324 -14.79 -1.58 -9.50
CA SER A 324 -15.19 -0.52 -8.57
C SER A 324 -14.10 -0.26 -7.52
N ARG A 325 -14.15 0.91 -6.88
CA ARG A 325 -13.15 1.36 -5.89
C ARG A 325 -11.72 1.18 -6.36
N ASN A 326 -11.44 1.61 -7.58
CA ASN A 326 -10.14 1.43 -8.20
C ASN A 326 -9.10 2.40 -7.61
N GLN A 327 -8.27 1.93 -6.70
CA GLN A 327 -7.19 2.74 -6.12
C GLN A 327 -6.07 3.03 -7.11
N THR A 328 -5.96 2.25 -8.21
CA THR A 328 -4.95 2.51 -9.23
C THR A 328 -5.21 3.83 -9.96
N GLU A 329 -6.47 4.20 -10.19
CA GLU A 329 -6.82 5.49 -10.79
C GLU A 329 -6.46 6.66 -9.88
N LEU A 330 -6.66 6.51 -8.55
CA LEU A 330 -6.26 7.49 -7.57
C LEU A 330 -4.73 7.64 -7.53
N LEU A 331 -4.00 6.52 -7.63
CA LEU A 331 -2.54 6.50 -7.70
C LEU A 331 -2.06 7.20 -8.97
N ASP A 332 -2.58 6.83 -10.15
CA ASP A 332 -2.25 7.43 -11.44
C ASP A 332 -2.47 8.96 -11.42
N TYR A 333 -3.63 9.39 -10.90
CA TYR A 333 -3.94 10.81 -10.74
C TYR A 333 -2.94 11.51 -9.82
N THR A 334 -2.63 10.89 -8.69
CA THR A 334 -1.74 11.48 -7.68
C THR A 334 -0.30 11.58 -8.20
N ILE A 335 0.22 10.51 -8.81
CA ILE A 335 1.57 10.49 -9.40
C ILE A 335 1.66 11.51 -10.55
N SER A 336 0.66 11.55 -11.43
CA SER A 336 0.60 12.53 -12.53
C SER A 336 0.59 13.97 -12.00
N ASN A 337 -0.20 14.23 -10.97
CA ASN A 337 -0.25 15.55 -10.31
C ASN A 337 1.09 15.92 -9.66
N LEU A 338 1.73 14.96 -8.97
CA LEU A 338 3.04 15.17 -8.37
C LEU A 338 4.12 15.41 -9.43
N GLN A 339 4.12 14.68 -10.54
CA GLN A 339 5.02 14.90 -11.67
C GLN A 339 4.78 16.27 -12.32
N GLN A 340 3.53 16.68 -12.49
CA GLN A 340 3.17 17.99 -13.00
C GLN A 340 3.66 19.11 -12.06
N ASN A 341 3.44 18.96 -10.75
CA ASN A 341 3.90 19.92 -9.75
C ASN A 341 5.43 20.03 -9.72
N LEU A 342 6.13 18.89 -9.82
CA LEU A 342 7.58 18.84 -9.92
C LEU A 342 8.07 19.60 -11.17
N SER A 343 7.46 19.31 -12.32
CA SER A 343 7.80 19.95 -13.60
C SER A 343 7.51 21.46 -13.58
N LEU A 344 6.39 21.85 -13.01
CA LEU A 344 6.01 23.26 -12.84
C LEU A 344 6.95 23.97 -11.86
N GLY A 345 7.28 23.34 -10.75
CA GLY A 345 8.27 23.83 -9.80
C GLY A 345 9.63 24.05 -10.47
N PHE A 346 10.10 23.07 -11.25
CA PHE A 346 11.31 23.19 -12.05
C PHE A 346 11.28 24.40 -13.00
N LEU A 347 10.16 24.58 -13.70
CA LEU A 347 9.98 25.69 -14.63
C LEU A 347 10.04 27.04 -13.91
N PHE A 348 9.34 27.19 -12.78
CA PHE A 348 9.37 28.42 -12.00
C PHE A 348 10.77 28.71 -11.45
N ILE A 349 11.44 27.71 -10.90
CA ILE A 349 12.81 27.81 -10.41
C ILE A 349 13.75 28.26 -11.53
N PHE A 350 13.63 27.65 -12.71
CA PHE A 350 14.45 28.04 -13.87
C PHE A 350 14.21 29.49 -14.28
N ILE A 351 12.94 29.92 -14.35
CA ILE A 351 12.58 31.30 -14.68
C ILE A 351 13.16 32.30 -13.66
N VAL A 352 12.97 32.02 -12.37
CA VAL A 352 13.49 32.84 -11.27
C VAL A 352 15.02 32.92 -11.32
N ALA A 353 15.69 31.78 -11.50
CA ALA A 353 17.14 31.73 -11.59
C ALA A 353 17.68 32.50 -12.81
N VAL A 354 17.02 32.44 -13.97
CA VAL A 354 17.36 33.24 -15.14
C VAL A 354 17.20 34.74 -14.86
N LEU A 355 16.11 35.12 -14.17
CA LEU A 355 15.84 36.52 -13.82
C LEU A 355 16.90 37.09 -12.87
N PHE A 356 17.27 36.37 -11.83
CA PHE A 356 18.20 36.86 -10.81
C PHE A 356 19.67 36.75 -11.20
N LEU A 357 20.07 35.68 -11.91
CA LEU A 357 21.46 35.46 -12.32
C LEU A 357 21.83 36.17 -13.62
N GLY A 358 20.86 36.68 -14.36
CA GLY A 358 21.11 37.42 -15.60
C GLY A 358 21.77 36.62 -16.74
N ASP A 359 21.98 35.33 -16.56
CA ASP A 359 22.59 34.40 -17.52
C ASP A 359 21.78 33.12 -17.59
N VAL A 360 21.56 32.58 -18.78
CA VAL A 360 20.80 31.32 -18.99
C VAL A 360 21.66 30.08 -18.69
N ARG A 361 22.99 30.23 -18.68
CA ARG A 361 23.91 29.08 -18.47
C ARG A 361 23.92 28.60 -17.06
N SER A 362 23.96 29.49 -16.08
CA SER A 362 23.96 29.16 -14.67
C SER A 362 22.70 28.38 -14.26
N PRO A 363 21.47 28.83 -14.60
CA PRO A 363 20.25 28.05 -14.37
C PRO A 363 20.24 26.67 -15.04
N LEU A 364 20.80 26.55 -16.25
CA LEU A 364 20.87 25.28 -16.96
C LEU A 364 21.80 24.29 -16.27
N ILE A 365 22.94 24.76 -15.76
CA ILE A 365 23.88 23.94 -14.98
C ILE A 365 23.24 23.48 -13.67
N ILE A 366 22.53 24.40 -12.98
CA ILE A 366 21.78 24.11 -11.77
C ILE A 366 20.71 23.04 -12.05
N GLY A 367 19.94 23.20 -13.14
CA GLY A 367 18.92 22.24 -13.55
C GLY A 367 19.48 20.85 -13.82
N ILE A 368 20.58 20.73 -14.58
CA ILE A 368 21.26 19.45 -14.85
C ILE A 368 21.74 18.80 -13.52
N SER A 369 22.36 19.57 -12.65
CA SER A 369 22.84 19.09 -11.35
C SER A 369 21.68 18.54 -10.50
N MET A 370 20.54 19.23 -10.50
CA MET A 370 19.37 18.90 -9.73
C MET A 370 18.68 17.61 -10.25
N VAL A 371 18.48 17.50 -11.58
CA VAL A 371 17.95 16.29 -12.20
C VAL A 371 18.85 15.10 -11.90
N THR A 372 20.16 15.29 -12.01
CA THR A 372 21.14 14.24 -11.68
C THR A 372 21.01 13.81 -10.22
N SER A 373 20.84 14.75 -9.29
CA SER A 373 20.67 14.45 -7.87
C SER A 373 19.40 13.64 -7.60
N ILE A 374 18.28 14.02 -8.22
CA ILE A 374 16.99 13.31 -8.07
C ILE A 374 17.11 11.88 -8.58
N VAL A 375 17.67 11.69 -9.78
CA VAL A 375 17.80 10.37 -10.39
C VAL A 375 18.72 9.47 -9.55
N ILE A 376 19.81 10.01 -9.01
CA ILE A 376 20.69 9.24 -8.11
C ILE A 376 19.96 8.90 -6.79
N THR A 377 19.04 9.73 -6.31
CA THR A 377 18.25 9.45 -5.11
C THR A 377 17.41 8.17 -5.28
N PHE A 378 16.87 7.88 -6.48
CA PHE A 378 16.14 6.65 -6.74
C PHE A 378 16.99 5.38 -6.59
N PHE A 379 18.30 5.45 -6.84
CA PHE A 379 19.19 4.33 -6.54
C PHE A 379 19.20 3.99 -5.04
N PHE A 380 19.22 5.02 -4.18
CA PHE A 380 19.15 4.81 -2.74
C PHE A 380 17.78 4.33 -2.27
N PHE A 381 16.69 4.75 -2.91
CA PHE A 381 15.35 4.22 -2.64
C PHE A 381 15.33 2.70 -2.88
N TYR A 382 15.85 2.27 -4.03
CA TYR A 382 15.94 0.85 -4.38
C TYR A 382 16.80 0.07 -3.37
N PHE A 383 17.98 0.60 -3.02
CA PHE A 383 18.89 -0.06 -2.09
C PHE A 383 18.33 -0.18 -0.68
N CYS A 384 17.55 0.79 -0.22
CA CYS A 384 16.93 0.83 1.10
C CYS A 384 15.48 0.30 1.12
N HIS A 385 15.00 -0.30 0.03
CA HIS A 385 13.66 -0.85 -0.11
C HIS A 385 12.53 0.16 0.16
N VAL A 386 12.74 1.43 -0.20
CA VAL A 386 11.72 2.47 -0.13
C VAL A 386 10.91 2.48 -1.43
N SER A 387 9.59 2.33 -1.32
CA SER A 387 8.68 2.37 -2.48
C SER A 387 8.45 3.79 -2.99
N LEU A 388 8.11 3.90 -4.29
CA LEU A 388 7.58 5.14 -4.84
C LEU A 388 6.11 5.26 -4.43
N ASN A 389 5.86 6.01 -3.37
CA ASN A 389 4.54 6.27 -2.84
C ASN A 389 4.29 7.79 -2.74
N VAL A 390 3.05 8.18 -2.43
CA VAL A 390 2.67 9.60 -2.32
C VAL A 390 3.54 10.34 -1.31
N ILE A 391 3.95 9.68 -0.25
CA ILE A 391 4.69 10.27 0.87
C ILE A 391 6.17 10.44 0.51
N SER A 392 6.81 9.39 -0.05
CA SER A 392 8.20 9.46 -0.50
C SER A 392 8.39 10.49 -1.62
N LEU A 393 7.43 10.57 -2.57
CA LEU A 393 7.44 11.56 -3.64
C LEU A 393 7.19 12.98 -3.12
N SER A 394 6.28 13.18 -2.15
CA SER A 394 6.07 14.48 -1.52
C SER A 394 7.33 14.97 -0.78
N GLY A 395 8.02 14.05 -0.09
CA GLY A 395 9.32 14.30 0.51
C GLY A 395 10.38 14.72 -0.51
N LEU A 396 10.40 14.03 -1.66
CA LEU A 396 11.30 14.37 -2.75
C LEU A 396 11.02 15.77 -3.34
N ILE A 397 9.73 16.13 -3.55
CA ILE A 397 9.33 17.46 -4.02
C ILE A 397 9.77 18.54 -3.03
N LEU A 398 9.60 18.32 -1.74
CA LEU A 398 10.08 19.23 -0.70
C LEU A 398 11.61 19.33 -0.73
N ALA A 399 12.32 18.21 -0.89
CA ALA A 399 13.77 18.18 -1.02
C ALA A 399 14.25 18.99 -2.23
N VAL A 400 13.55 18.93 -3.37
CA VAL A 400 13.88 19.69 -4.58
C VAL A 400 13.99 21.19 -4.30
N GLY A 401 13.05 21.76 -3.54
CA GLY A 401 13.10 23.15 -3.14
C GLY A 401 14.36 23.52 -2.33
N MET A 402 14.79 22.60 -1.45
CA MET A 402 15.98 22.79 -0.61
C MET A 402 17.30 22.46 -1.35
N MET A 403 17.26 21.55 -2.32
CA MET A 403 18.42 21.15 -3.11
C MET A 403 18.93 22.28 -4.02
N ILE A 404 18.04 23.13 -4.49
CA ILE A 404 18.40 24.21 -5.40
C ILE A 404 19.27 25.26 -4.73
N ASP A 405 19.05 25.53 -3.45
CA ASP A 405 19.82 26.53 -2.69
C ASP A 405 21.31 26.18 -2.69
N SER A 406 21.64 24.90 -2.49
CA SER A 406 23.03 24.42 -2.54
C SER A 406 23.69 24.70 -3.89
N ALA A 407 22.98 24.47 -4.98
CA ALA A 407 23.49 24.69 -6.33
C ALA A 407 23.60 26.19 -6.68
N ILE A 408 22.66 27.01 -6.24
CA ILE A 408 22.70 28.48 -6.42
C ILE A 408 23.91 29.07 -5.68
N ILE A 409 24.10 28.71 -4.41
CA ILE A 409 25.20 29.25 -3.58
C ILE A 409 26.57 28.97 -4.21
N VAL A 410 26.81 27.75 -4.67
CA VAL A 410 28.08 27.40 -5.34
C VAL A 410 28.23 28.16 -6.65
N THR A 411 27.19 28.22 -7.47
CA THR A 411 27.24 28.88 -8.77
C THR A 411 27.48 30.38 -8.61
N GLU A 412 26.80 31.00 -7.68
CA GLU A 412 26.94 32.43 -7.36
C GLU A 412 28.36 32.74 -6.86
N ASN A 413 28.87 31.97 -5.91
CA ASN A 413 30.22 32.18 -5.41
C ASN A 413 31.30 32.00 -6.49
N ILE A 414 31.14 31.00 -7.39
CA ILE A 414 32.04 30.86 -8.56
C ILE A 414 31.93 32.11 -9.47
N SER A 415 30.73 32.65 -9.70
CA SER A 415 30.51 33.84 -10.52
C SER A 415 31.15 35.08 -9.92
N GLN A 416 31.03 35.29 -8.61
CA GLN A 416 31.65 36.39 -7.89
C GLN A 416 33.18 36.39 -8.02
N TYR A 417 33.82 35.20 -7.86
CA TYR A 417 35.27 35.07 -8.07
C TYR A 417 35.68 35.39 -9.50
N ARG A 418 34.84 35.04 -10.46
CA ARG A 418 35.07 35.37 -11.88
C ARG A 418 34.96 36.85 -12.16
N GLU A 419 34.00 37.57 -11.59
CA GLU A 419 33.83 39.01 -11.66
C GLU A 419 35.01 39.77 -11.02
N ARG A 420 35.60 39.21 -9.96
CA ARG A 420 36.84 39.69 -9.33
C ARG A 420 38.08 39.49 -10.20
N GLY A 421 37.95 38.96 -11.44
CA GLY A 421 39.04 38.79 -12.40
C GLY A 421 39.88 37.51 -12.27
N TYR A 422 39.45 36.52 -11.48
CA TYR A 422 40.14 35.24 -11.41
C TYR A 422 39.93 34.40 -12.67
N SER A 423 40.91 33.58 -13.03
CA SER A 423 40.78 32.65 -14.16
C SER A 423 39.68 31.63 -13.90
N LEU A 424 38.96 31.18 -14.94
CA LEU A 424 37.81 30.29 -14.85
C LEU A 424 38.08 29.02 -13.95
N LYS A 425 39.24 28.36 -14.16
CA LYS A 425 39.61 27.20 -13.32
C LYS A 425 39.84 27.56 -11.86
N ARG A 426 40.42 28.74 -11.61
CA ARG A 426 40.68 29.20 -10.25
C ARG A 426 39.39 29.64 -9.56
N SER A 427 38.51 30.31 -10.25
CA SER A 427 37.16 30.67 -9.74
C SER A 427 36.36 29.45 -9.35
N CYS A 428 36.31 28.39 -10.20
CA CYS A 428 35.64 27.12 -9.86
C CYS A 428 36.30 26.45 -8.64
N ALA A 429 37.65 26.44 -8.57
CA ALA A 429 38.36 25.76 -7.48
C ALA A 429 38.18 26.47 -6.14
N VAL A 430 38.35 27.79 -6.11
CA VAL A 430 38.28 28.57 -4.86
C VAL A 430 36.83 28.76 -4.44
N GLY A 431 35.96 29.21 -5.35
CA GLY A 431 34.55 29.44 -5.06
C GLY A 431 33.83 28.21 -4.53
N THR A 432 34.08 27.02 -5.11
CA THR A 432 33.50 25.78 -4.58
C THR A 432 34.12 25.37 -3.25
N THR A 433 35.45 25.48 -3.09
CA THR A 433 36.13 25.02 -1.85
C THR A 433 35.67 25.83 -0.63
N GLU A 434 35.43 27.12 -0.80
CA GLU A 434 34.93 28.00 0.25
C GLU A 434 33.54 27.62 0.73
N MET A 435 32.69 27.11 -0.19
CA MET A 435 31.30 26.75 0.10
C MET A 435 31.12 25.35 0.69
N ILE A 436 32.17 24.49 0.71
CA ILE A 436 32.08 23.12 1.24
C ILE A 436 31.54 23.10 2.68
N THR A 437 32.16 23.86 3.57
CA THR A 437 31.81 23.86 5.01
C THR A 437 30.47 24.53 5.28
N PRO A 438 30.13 25.72 4.74
CA PRO A 438 28.80 26.33 4.90
C PRO A 438 27.66 25.44 4.39
N MET A 439 27.82 24.86 3.22
CA MET A 439 26.79 23.96 2.64
C MET A 439 26.62 22.69 3.46
N LEU A 440 27.73 22.08 3.94
CA LEU A 440 27.64 20.89 4.80
C LEU A 440 26.87 21.24 6.08
N SER A 441 27.21 22.35 6.71
CA SER A 441 26.54 22.81 7.93
C SER A 441 25.04 23.05 7.68
N SER A 442 24.69 23.74 6.61
CA SER A 442 23.29 23.99 6.24
C SER A 442 22.53 22.69 5.97
N SER A 443 23.10 21.79 5.14
CA SER A 443 22.48 20.50 4.85
C SER A 443 22.30 19.64 6.10
N LEU A 444 23.31 19.55 6.97
CA LEU A 444 23.23 18.80 8.23
C LEU A 444 22.20 19.41 9.19
N THR A 445 22.11 20.73 9.26
CA THR A 445 21.11 21.40 10.10
C THR A 445 19.70 21.08 9.60
N THR A 446 19.47 21.13 8.30
CA THR A 446 18.18 20.76 7.70
C THR A 446 17.85 19.29 7.95
N ILE A 447 18.81 18.39 7.73
CA ILE A 447 18.63 16.96 8.00
C ILE A 447 18.31 16.72 9.47
N ALA A 448 18.98 17.41 10.41
CA ALA A 448 18.76 17.27 11.84
C ALA A 448 17.31 17.58 12.27
N VAL A 449 16.59 18.42 11.52
CA VAL A 449 15.16 18.70 11.76
C VAL A 449 14.28 17.49 11.42
N PHE A 450 14.67 16.67 10.42
CA PHE A 450 13.92 15.50 10.00
C PHE A 450 14.31 14.21 10.74
N VAL A 451 15.50 14.15 11.36
CA VAL A 451 15.96 13.00 12.14
C VAL A 451 14.96 12.56 13.23
N PRO A 452 14.33 13.45 14.01
CA PRO A 452 13.34 13.04 15.01
C PRO A 452 12.13 12.29 14.41
N LEU A 453 11.77 12.56 13.15
CA LEU A 453 10.65 11.87 12.47
C LEU A 453 10.96 10.38 12.22
N ILE A 454 12.24 10.04 12.03
CA ILE A 454 12.68 8.64 11.84
C ILE A 454 12.49 7.83 13.14
N PHE A 455 12.60 8.50 14.30
CA PHE A 455 12.44 7.85 15.61
C PHE A 455 11.02 7.89 16.15
N MET A 456 10.06 8.44 15.40
CA MET A 456 8.65 8.36 15.79
C MET A 456 8.18 6.91 15.76
N SER A 457 7.44 6.52 16.78
CA SER A 457 6.80 5.20 16.84
C SER A 457 5.39 5.24 16.28
N GLY A 458 4.88 4.09 15.87
CA GLY A 458 3.52 3.96 15.41
C GLY A 458 3.35 4.18 13.90
N ILE A 459 2.08 4.21 13.49
CA ILE A 459 1.70 4.44 12.08
C ILE A 459 2.25 5.77 11.56
N ALA A 460 2.23 6.82 12.39
CA ALA A 460 2.79 8.11 12.04
C ALA A 460 4.30 8.01 11.76
N GLY A 461 5.04 7.24 12.58
CA GLY A 461 6.47 7.00 12.35
C GLY A 461 6.74 6.31 11.02
N ALA A 462 6.00 5.25 10.71
CA ALA A 462 6.14 4.53 9.44
C ALA A 462 5.87 5.44 8.22
N ILE A 463 4.85 6.29 8.30
CA ILE A 463 4.51 7.26 7.26
C ILE A 463 5.62 8.31 7.09
N PHE A 464 6.03 8.97 8.17
CA PHE A 464 7.00 10.06 8.10
C PHE A 464 8.44 9.59 7.87
N MET A 465 8.75 8.31 8.12
CA MET A 465 10.04 7.71 7.84
C MET A 465 10.40 7.82 6.35
N ASP A 466 9.51 7.44 5.45
CA ASP A 466 9.73 7.52 3.99
C ASP A 466 9.96 8.97 3.54
N GLN A 467 9.20 9.92 4.10
CA GLN A 467 9.37 11.34 3.82
C GLN A 467 10.72 11.86 4.30
N ALA A 468 11.06 11.60 5.56
CA ALA A 468 12.32 12.03 6.17
C ALA A 468 13.54 11.41 5.46
N PHE A 469 13.44 10.13 5.08
CA PHE A 469 14.45 9.44 4.29
C PHE A 469 14.64 10.09 2.92
N SER A 470 13.56 10.37 2.21
CA SER A 470 13.59 11.00 0.88
C SER A 470 14.28 12.36 0.92
N ILE A 471 13.94 13.19 1.92
CA ILE A 471 14.55 14.50 2.11
C ILE A 471 16.04 14.37 2.46
N THR A 472 16.36 13.49 3.41
CA THR A 472 17.73 13.30 3.89
C THR A 472 18.65 12.83 2.77
N VAL A 473 18.25 11.79 2.04
CA VAL A 473 19.05 11.25 0.92
C VAL A 473 19.14 12.28 -0.20
N GLY A 474 18.04 12.93 -0.56
CA GLY A 474 18.03 13.97 -1.59
C GLY A 474 19.01 15.10 -1.29
N LEU A 475 18.99 15.64 -0.06
CA LEU A 475 19.91 16.69 0.37
C LEU A 475 21.38 16.25 0.38
N MET A 476 21.68 15.03 0.86
CA MET A 476 23.05 14.50 0.85
C MET A 476 23.59 14.35 -0.57
N ILE A 477 22.77 13.82 -1.49
CA ILE A 477 23.16 13.69 -2.90
C ILE A 477 23.34 15.06 -3.53
N SER A 478 22.45 16.01 -3.25
CA SER A 478 22.56 17.39 -3.75
C SER A 478 23.85 18.07 -3.28
N TYR A 479 24.23 17.88 -2.01
CA TYR A 479 25.50 18.37 -1.49
C TYR A 479 26.67 17.79 -2.28
N ILE A 480 26.70 16.48 -2.52
CA ILE A 480 27.78 15.80 -3.27
C ILE A 480 27.83 16.30 -4.72
N THR A 481 26.67 16.39 -5.39
CA THR A 481 26.59 16.88 -6.78
C THR A 481 26.97 18.35 -6.88
N GLY A 482 26.58 19.17 -5.90
CA GLY A 482 26.93 20.60 -5.83
C GLY A 482 28.44 20.86 -5.70
N ILE A 483 29.15 20.01 -4.97
CA ILE A 483 30.61 20.16 -4.77
C ILE A 483 31.42 19.49 -5.91
N MET A 484 30.95 18.37 -6.43
CA MET A 484 31.72 17.56 -7.37
C MET A 484 31.34 17.77 -8.82
N LEU A 485 30.05 17.71 -9.13
CA LEU A 485 29.55 17.80 -10.51
C LEU A 485 29.43 19.24 -10.99
N LEU A 486 28.83 20.11 -10.21
CA LEU A 486 28.48 21.47 -10.61
C LEU A 486 29.71 22.32 -11.02
N PRO A 487 30.84 22.34 -10.31
CA PRO A 487 32.01 23.13 -10.73
C PRO A 487 32.64 22.58 -12.03
N VAL A 488 32.49 21.30 -12.30
CA VAL A 488 32.95 20.67 -13.55
C VAL A 488 32.04 21.06 -14.70
N LEU A 489 30.72 21.02 -14.51
CA LEU A 489 29.76 21.51 -15.49
C LEU A 489 29.98 23.00 -15.78
N TYR A 490 30.17 23.81 -14.74
CA TYR A 490 30.44 25.25 -14.89
C TYR A 490 31.71 25.48 -15.74
N LEU A 491 32.79 24.76 -15.47
CA LEU A 491 34.02 24.84 -16.23
C LEU A 491 33.79 24.50 -17.70
N LEU A 492 33.03 23.45 -18.02
CA LEU A 492 32.79 23.01 -19.39
C LEU A 492 31.89 23.94 -20.16
N PHE A 493 30.77 24.35 -19.58
CA PHE A 493 29.81 25.23 -20.25
C PHE A 493 30.39 26.61 -20.55
N TYR A 494 31.26 27.12 -19.67
CA TYR A 494 31.90 28.42 -19.91
C TYR A 494 33.17 28.32 -20.77
N LYS A 495 33.78 27.14 -20.89
CA LYS A 495 34.91 26.90 -21.78
C LYS A 495 34.47 26.77 -23.25
N VAL A 496 33.33 26.14 -23.50
CA VAL A 496 32.79 25.88 -24.86
C VAL A 496 32.30 27.15 -25.58
N GLY A 497 32.25 28.29 -24.87
CA GLY A 497 32.06 29.58 -25.51
C GLY A 497 30.70 29.80 -26.21
N ILE A 498 29.65 29.17 -25.74
CA ILE A 498 28.28 29.45 -26.19
C ILE A 498 28.00 30.93 -25.88
N ARG A 499 28.11 31.78 -26.89
CA ARG A 499 27.83 33.22 -26.77
C ARG A 499 26.34 33.43 -26.51
N SER A 500 25.95 33.42 -25.25
CA SER A 500 24.59 33.79 -24.87
C SER A 500 24.56 35.18 -24.20
N LYS A 501 24.91 36.20 -24.95
CA LYS A 501 24.33 37.51 -24.76
C LYS A 501 23.09 37.59 -25.65
N GLY A 502 22.07 36.82 -25.28
CA GLY A 502 20.80 36.81 -25.99
C GLY A 502 20.03 38.11 -25.76
N PHE A 503 19.18 38.45 -26.70
CA PHE A 503 18.24 39.57 -26.68
C PHE A 503 17.41 39.64 -25.36
N LEU A 504 17.12 38.49 -24.74
CA LEU A 504 16.45 38.40 -23.45
C LEU A 504 17.29 38.94 -22.30
N SER A 505 18.59 38.60 -22.20
CA SER A 505 19.48 39.07 -21.12
C SER A 505 19.58 40.60 -21.09
N ARG A 506 19.72 41.26 -22.23
CA ARG A 506 19.78 42.73 -22.30
C ARG A 506 18.48 43.42 -21.89
N ARG A 507 17.35 42.82 -22.16
CA ARG A 507 16.04 43.38 -21.81
C ARG A 507 15.71 43.16 -20.31
N PHE A 508 16.17 42.06 -19.73
CA PHE A 508 16.03 41.76 -18.29
C PHE A 508 17.09 42.49 -17.46
N ASP A 509 18.33 42.65 -17.93
CA ASP A 509 19.33 43.52 -17.26
C ASP A 509 18.83 44.96 -17.06
N ASN A 510 18.06 45.50 -18.03
CA ASN A 510 17.45 46.82 -17.89
C ASN A 510 16.22 46.84 -16.97
N LEU A 511 15.53 45.72 -16.79
CA LEU A 511 14.39 45.59 -15.88
C LEU A 511 14.80 45.36 -14.41
N LEU A 512 15.91 44.65 -14.18
CA LEU A 512 16.43 44.32 -12.84
C LEU A 512 17.45 45.32 -12.30
N LYS A 513 18.10 46.14 -13.17
CA LYS A 513 18.83 47.35 -12.75
C LYS A 513 17.84 48.46 -12.36
N ASN A 514 16.92 48.11 -11.46
CA ASN A 514 16.03 49.08 -10.88
C ASN A 514 16.77 49.78 -9.74
N GLU A 515 17.42 50.91 -10.05
CA GLU A 515 17.98 51.85 -9.08
C GLU A 515 17.00 52.16 -7.93
N TRP A 516 15.70 51.98 -8.21
CA TRP A 516 14.64 52.09 -7.20
C TRP A 516 14.68 50.99 -6.13
N LEU A 517 14.92 49.72 -6.51
CA LEU A 517 14.97 48.59 -5.57
C LEU A 517 16.23 48.67 -4.67
N GLU A 518 17.38 49.01 -5.25
CA GLU A 518 18.62 49.27 -4.50
C GLU A 518 18.45 50.45 -3.55
N SER A 519 17.91 51.58 -4.06
CA SER A 519 17.63 52.77 -3.24
C SER A 519 16.60 52.49 -2.13
N PHE A 520 15.59 51.67 -2.41
CA PHE A 520 14.61 51.27 -1.39
C PHE A 520 15.24 50.38 -0.31
N TYR A 521 16.09 49.42 -0.70
CA TYR A 521 16.81 48.56 0.22
C TYR A 521 17.78 49.37 1.09
N ASP A 522 18.61 50.26 0.50
CA ASP A 522 19.55 51.07 1.23
C ASP A 522 18.84 52.02 2.21
N LYS A 523 17.76 52.70 1.76
CA LYS A 523 16.93 53.50 2.67
C LYS A 523 16.28 52.69 3.78
N GLY A 524 15.86 51.45 3.47
CA GLY A 524 15.29 50.54 4.46
C GLY A 524 16.31 50.14 5.53
N ILE A 525 17.50 49.80 5.10
CA ILE A 525 18.60 49.45 6.02
C ILE A 525 19.02 50.65 6.87
N ASP A 526 19.20 51.82 6.26
CA ASP A 526 19.54 53.03 6.98
C ASP A 526 18.47 53.39 8.01
N TRP A 527 17.20 53.21 7.66
CA TRP A 527 16.08 53.43 8.60
C TRP A 527 16.13 52.44 9.76
N VAL A 528 16.38 51.12 9.52
CA VAL A 528 16.52 50.10 10.57
C VAL A 528 17.70 50.41 11.49
N PHE A 529 18.85 50.79 10.93
CA PHE A 529 20.03 51.17 11.70
C PHE A 529 19.86 52.48 12.49
N SER A 530 19.05 53.42 11.97
CA SER A 530 18.72 54.66 12.66
C SER A 530 17.75 54.43 13.83
N HIS A 531 16.83 53.43 13.69
CA HIS A 531 15.77 53.18 14.64
C HIS A 531 15.93 51.80 15.36
N LYS A 532 17.15 51.42 15.70
CA LYS A 532 17.49 50.10 16.32
C LYS A 532 16.57 49.71 17.48
N LYS A 533 16.29 50.66 18.39
CA LYS A 533 15.44 50.38 19.56
C LYS A 533 14.00 50.08 19.14
N LEU A 534 13.46 50.77 18.16
CA LEU A 534 12.10 50.59 17.65
C LEU A 534 11.98 49.21 16.92
N CYS A 535 12.98 48.86 16.14
CA CYS A 535 13.00 47.56 15.45
C CYS A 535 13.12 46.38 16.44
N VAL A 536 13.97 46.48 17.46
CA VAL A 536 14.10 45.46 18.50
C VAL A 536 12.84 45.35 19.35
N THR A 537 12.23 46.47 19.74
CA THR A 537 10.96 46.45 20.49
C THR A 537 9.80 45.93 19.64
N GLY A 538 9.78 46.26 18.35
CA GLY A 538 8.78 45.76 17.40
C GLY A 538 8.87 44.22 17.25
N THR A 539 10.08 43.69 17.03
CA THR A 539 10.29 42.22 16.96
C THR A 539 9.98 41.51 18.28
N LEU A 540 10.35 42.08 19.42
CA LEU A 540 9.99 41.54 20.72
C LEU A 540 8.47 41.58 20.98
N ALA A 541 7.76 42.61 20.50
CA ALA A 541 6.32 42.74 20.62
C ALA A 541 5.52 41.74 19.76
N THR A 542 6.12 41.14 18.73
CA THR A 542 5.47 40.07 17.94
C THR A 542 5.56 38.69 18.59
N LEU A 543 6.47 38.47 19.54
CA LEU A 543 6.62 37.19 20.23
C LEU A 543 5.40 36.78 21.07
N PRO A 544 4.82 37.65 21.93
CA PRO A 544 3.65 37.29 22.73
C PRO A 544 2.40 36.87 21.91
N PRO A 545 2.00 37.59 20.83
CA PRO A 545 0.87 37.17 20.01
C PRO A 545 1.09 35.81 19.35
N VAL A 546 2.30 35.53 18.84
CA VAL A 546 2.65 34.24 18.24
C VAL A 546 2.59 33.10 19.27
N SER A 547 3.15 33.30 20.45
CA SER A 547 3.05 32.33 21.55
C SER A 547 1.60 32.10 21.97
N TYR A 548 0.77 33.14 22.03
CA TYR A 548 -0.64 33.02 22.40
C TYR A 548 -1.43 32.22 21.37
N THR A 549 -1.25 32.46 20.07
CA THR A 549 -1.94 31.71 19.02
C THR A 549 -1.52 30.23 18.97
N HIS A 550 -0.26 29.92 19.22
CA HIS A 550 0.23 28.53 19.25
C HIS A 550 -0.18 27.78 20.53
N LEU A 551 -0.35 28.44 21.66
CA LEU A 551 -0.77 27.82 22.93
C LEU A 551 -2.29 27.66 23.06
N THR A 552 -3.10 28.45 22.33
CA THR A 552 -4.57 28.41 22.44
C THR A 552 -5.26 27.55 21.37
N LEU A 553 -4.58 27.22 20.27
CA LEU A 553 -5.13 26.34 19.22
C LEU A 553 -5.46 24.90 19.65
N PRO A 554 -4.73 24.25 20.58
CA PRO A 554 -5.09 22.89 21.00
C PRO A 554 -6.27 22.80 21.98
N THR A 555 -6.80 23.90 22.47
CA THR A 555 -7.89 23.90 23.46
C THR A 555 -9.30 24.09 22.88
N ILE A 556 -9.43 24.18 21.55
CA ILE A 556 -10.71 24.36 20.84
C ILE A 556 -11.05 23.16 19.94
N ALA A 557 -10.28 22.06 20.00
CA ALA A 557 -10.55 20.83 19.26
C ALA A 557 -11.06 19.72 20.20
#